data_2578c12b21e58ae66f4f34c6d5cd6719
#
_entry.id   2578c12b21e58ae66f4f34c6d5cd6719
#
_cell.length_a   1.000
_cell.length_b   1.000
_cell.length_c   1.000
_cell.angle_alpha   90.00
_cell.angle_beta   90.00
_cell.angle_gamma   90.00
#
_symmetry.space_group_name_H-M   'P 1'
#
loop_
_entity.id
_entity.type
_entity.pdbx_description
1 polymer ?
#
loop_
_entity_poly.entity_id
_entity_poly.type
_entity_poly.pdbx_seq_one_letter_code
_entity_poly.pdbx_strand_id
1 'polypeptide(L)'
;MGCIMTNIKQIADDNIKYEERFSLAVNRIRTIHTELWDQTITLSDKHLNSYFIKTSYFALQLSEIYNLSKSGILRTLTETELFHLNKCLYEGIEKGRYETSYTNPAYAVKRFGQETGVYLSALYAELRSNIPSAIEERLFNLTTIFELFIEIYNLFEEPDFKPEQIKSALYYYFFDYSDITIKAGLNDMLNPEMSFIKDIIMNENLEDLRYLYFFGEYVTENEINIAKYLNSLSQDKIDSIARTFTQGIIKGYKVYNMDMSCKKTVNIRYPLGFERIIKSAVSQFRDSGLEPVIYRASTAITARTSMYKVGFHGASANKQYEYDHRNDLAIIFDKGFADRQLSEYKLAYESMKDSAGEFAGPALIESFGEKTFTPVEKDCLPKYSDKHQKQLIAFRSEKGMLTNNYIPQDKISFTIIAFPVPDIGKNFEKIFEETVKVNTLDSDKYEKIQTKIISALDKGDYVTVTGRGNNHTDI
;
A
#
# COMPACT_ATOMS: atom_id res chain seq x y z
N MET A 1 -25.91 2.23 20.38
CA MET A 1 -25.22 3.04 19.37
C MET A 1 -23.88 3.43 19.93
N GLY A 2 -22.87 2.57 19.81
CA GLY A 2 -21.49 2.87 20.16
C GLY A 2 -20.88 3.63 19.00
N CYS A 3 -20.54 4.90 19.23
CA CYS A 3 -19.66 5.63 18.34
C CYS A 3 -18.34 4.86 18.30
N ILE A 4 -18.05 4.18 17.20
CA ILE A 4 -16.75 3.55 16.98
C ILE A 4 -15.80 4.71 16.74
N MET A 5 -15.21 5.21 17.82
CA MET A 5 -14.10 6.15 17.75
C MET A 5 -12.87 5.35 17.30
N THR A 6 -12.72 5.17 16.00
CA THR A 6 -11.53 4.58 15.39
C THR A 6 -10.37 5.56 15.31
N ASN A 7 -10.47 6.69 15.97
CA ASN A 7 -9.33 7.59 16.07
C ASN A 7 -8.37 7.06 17.12
N ILE A 8 -7.36 6.37 16.62
CA ILE A 8 -6.20 6.04 17.42
C ILE A 8 -5.77 7.34 18.11
N LYS A 9 -5.75 7.31 19.44
CA LYS A 9 -5.46 8.49 20.24
C LYS A 9 -4.24 9.27 19.75
N GLN A 10 -3.21 8.56 19.30
CA GLN A 10 -2.00 9.16 18.74
C GLN A 10 -2.28 9.96 17.46
N ILE A 11 -3.12 9.46 16.53
CA ILE A 11 -3.49 10.18 15.30
C ILE A 11 -4.33 11.41 15.68
N ALA A 12 -5.27 11.28 16.61
CA ALA A 12 -6.10 12.39 17.07
C ALA A 12 -5.24 13.50 17.71
N ASP A 13 -4.29 13.14 18.58
CA ASP A 13 -3.37 14.08 19.24
C ASP A 13 -2.44 14.77 18.20
N ASP A 14 -1.98 14.05 17.19
CA ASP A 14 -1.18 14.62 16.11
C ASP A 14 -2.00 15.53 15.20
N ASN A 15 -3.25 15.20 14.89
CA ASN A 15 -4.13 16.00 14.05
C ASN A 15 -4.35 17.42 14.62
N ILE A 16 -4.43 17.58 15.95
CA ILE A 16 -4.60 18.90 16.60
C ILE A 16 -3.51 19.89 16.12
N LYS A 17 -2.30 19.41 15.89
CA LYS A 17 -1.15 20.23 15.44
C LYS A 17 -1.31 20.74 14.00
N TYR A 18 -2.13 20.06 13.19
CA TYR A 18 -2.29 20.33 11.75
C TYR A 18 -3.63 20.91 11.36
N GLU A 19 -4.62 20.97 12.25
CA GLU A 19 -5.98 21.44 11.93
C GLU A 19 -6.01 22.86 11.32
N GLU A 20 -5.26 23.81 11.90
CA GLU A 20 -5.20 25.17 11.38
C GLU A 20 -4.51 25.21 10.00
N ARG A 21 -3.32 24.58 9.87
CA ARG A 21 -2.57 24.53 8.60
C ARG A 21 -3.40 23.85 7.51
N PHE A 22 -4.08 22.75 7.83
CA PHE A 22 -4.97 22.05 6.91
C PHE A 22 -6.11 22.99 6.43
N SER A 23 -6.78 23.67 7.35
CA SER A 23 -7.85 24.61 7.02
C SER A 23 -7.36 25.73 6.10
N LEU A 24 -6.19 26.31 6.38
CA LEU A 24 -5.58 27.34 5.55
C LEU A 24 -5.23 26.82 4.15
N ALA A 25 -4.63 25.63 4.07
CA ALA A 25 -4.28 24.99 2.80
C ALA A 25 -5.54 24.70 1.95
N VAL A 26 -6.59 24.12 2.55
CA VAL A 26 -7.88 23.87 1.86
C VAL A 26 -8.49 25.16 1.35
N ASN A 27 -8.49 26.25 2.14
CA ASN A 27 -9.02 27.53 1.72
C ASN A 27 -8.22 28.11 0.55
N ARG A 28 -6.88 28.04 0.57
CA ARG A 28 -6.05 28.51 -0.56
C ARG A 28 -6.30 27.68 -1.81
N ILE A 29 -6.39 26.34 -1.71
CA ILE A 29 -6.71 25.46 -2.84
C ILE A 29 -8.09 25.79 -3.43
N ARG A 30 -9.08 26.09 -2.58
CA ARG A 30 -10.42 26.50 -3.04
C ARG A 30 -10.35 27.82 -3.80
N THR A 31 -9.58 28.78 -3.31
CA THR A 31 -9.33 30.05 -4.02
C THR A 31 -8.70 29.81 -5.37
N ILE A 32 -7.60 29.04 -5.43
CA ILE A 32 -6.92 28.66 -6.68
C ILE A 32 -7.92 28.02 -7.66
N HIS A 33 -8.70 27.04 -7.20
CA HIS A 33 -9.69 26.36 -8.02
C HIS A 33 -10.72 27.32 -8.62
N THR A 34 -11.30 28.17 -7.76
CA THR A 34 -12.36 29.12 -8.17
C THR A 34 -11.82 30.16 -9.14
N GLU A 35 -10.67 30.76 -8.85
CA GLU A 35 -10.05 31.79 -9.69
C GLU A 35 -9.72 31.27 -11.09
N LEU A 36 -9.19 30.04 -11.19
CA LEU A 36 -8.87 29.39 -12.47
C LEU A 36 -10.14 28.95 -13.22
N TRP A 37 -11.14 28.45 -12.50
CA TRP A 37 -12.42 28.00 -13.07
C TRP A 37 -13.21 29.16 -13.65
N ASP A 38 -13.31 30.26 -12.90
CA ASP A 38 -14.02 31.49 -13.30
C ASP A 38 -13.19 32.37 -14.25
N GLN A 39 -11.95 31.95 -14.57
CA GLN A 39 -10.99 32.64 -15.43
C GLN A 39 -10.66 34.07 -14.95
N THR A 40 -10.79 34.34 -13.64
CA THR A 40 -10.38 35.62 -13.02
C THR A 40 -8.86 35.74 -12.95
N ILE A 41 -8.17 34.58 -12.87
CA ILE A 41 -6.71 34.45 -13.07
C ILE A 41 -6.49 33.40 -14.18
N THR A 42 -5.48 33.64 -15.02
CA THR A 42 -5.04 32.71 -16.05
C THR A 42 -3.53 32.61 -16.02
N LEU A 43 -3.02 31.39 -15.96
CA LEU A 43 -1.59 31.11 -16.15
C LEU A 43 -1.22 31.27 -17.62
N SER A 44 0.07 31.37 -17.89
CA SER A 44 0.63 31.56 -19.24
C SER A 44 0.23 30.50 -20.26
N ASP A 45 -0.08 29.27 -19.81
CA ASP A 45 -0.50 28.14 -20.64
C ASP A 45 -1.88 27.60 -20.20
N LYS A 46 -2.80 27.49 -21.17
CA LYS A 46 -4.14 26.91 -20.96
C LYS A 46 -4.12 25.46 -20.43
N HIS A 47 -3.07 24.69 -20.73
CA HIS A 47 -2.93 23.34 -20.22
C HIS A 47 -2.53 23.34 -18.73
N LEU A 48 -1.75 24.33 -18.28
CA LEU A 48 -1.49 24.55 -16.85
C LEU A 48 -2.76 24.91 -16.11
N ASN A 49 -3.59 25.81 -16.65
CA ASN A 49 -4.91 26.11 -16.06
C ASN A 49 -5.73 24.82 -15.90
N SER A 50 -5.84 24.02 -16.95
CA SER A 50 -6.58 22.74 -16.91
C SER A 50 -5.97 21.72 -15.93
N TYR A 51 -4.65 21.68 -15.81
CA TYR A 51 -3.96 20.84 -14.83
C TYR A 51 -4.32 21.25 -13.40
N PHE A 52 -4.15 22.52 -13.07
CA PHE A 52 -4.40 23.02 -11.72
C PHE A 52 -5.88 23.03 -11.34
N ILE A 53 -6.80 23.23 -12.28
CA ILE A 53 -8.26 23.04 -12.04
C ILE A 53 -8.55 21.59 -11.64
N LYS A 54 -8.00 20.60 -12.37
CA LYS A 54 -8.25 19.18 -12.09
C LYS A 54 -7.60 18.71 -10.79
N THR A 55 -6.38 19.14 -10.52
CA THR A 55 -5.65 18.73 -9.33
C THR A 55 -6.14 19.42 -8.06
N SER A 56 -6.51 20.70 -8.13
CA SER A 56 -7.17 21.39 -7.02
C SER A 56 -8.54 20.80 -6.70
N TYR A 57 -9.34 20.47 -7.72
CA TYR A 57 -10.61 19.77 -7.53
C TYR A 57 -10.40 18.43 -6.80
N PHE A 58 -9.40 17.66 -7.21
CA PHE A 58 -9.08 16.38 -6.55
C PHE A 58 -8.63 16.58 -5.09
N ALA A 59 -7.82 17.60 -4.80
CA ALA A 59 -7.43 17.93 -3.44
C ALA A 59 -8.64 18.32 -2.56
N LEU A 60 -9.59 19.07 -3.12
CA LEU A 60 -10.84 19.42 -2.44
C LEU A 60 -11.72 18.18 -2.20
N GLN A 61 -11.76 17.22 -3.13
CA GLN A 61 -12.43 15.94 -2.90
C GLN A 61 -11.80 15.17 -1.73
N LEU A 62 -10.46 15.13 -1.61
CA LEU A 62 -9.79 14.51 -0.46
C LEU A 62 -10.17 15.19 0.87
N SER A 63 -10.26 16.53 0.87
CA SER A 63 -10.72 17.30 2.03
C SER A 63 -12.17 16.97 2.41
N GLU A 64 -13.05 16.79 1.43
CA GLU A 64 -14.44 16.40 1.66
C GLU A 64 -14.54 14.99 2.26
N ILE A 65 -13.79 14.04 1.71
CA ILE A 65 -13.73 12.67 2.24
C ILE A 65 -13.21 12.64 3.67
N TYR A 66 -12.17 13.41 3.98
CA TYR A 66 -11.72 13.58 5.35
C TYR A 66 -12.86 14.04 6.27
N ASN A 67 -13.64 15.03 5.84
CA ASN A 67 -14.77 15.53 6.62
C ASN A 67 -15.89 14.49 6.78
N LEU A 68 -16.19 13.72 5.73
CA LEU A 68 -17.14 12.59 5.79
C LEU A 68 -16.68 11.49 6.74
N SER A 69 -15.39 11.18 6.75
CA SER A 69 -14.80 10.21 7.67
C SER A 69 -14.87 10.71 9.13
N LYS A 70 -14.32 11.91 9.38
CA LYS A 70 -14.28 12.54 10.71
C LYS A 70 -15.66 12.70 11.34
N SER A 71 -16.68 13.02 10.54
CA SER A 71 -18.07 13.15 11.02
C SER A 71 -18.80 11.81 11.17
N GLY A 72 -18.22 10.70 10.74
CA GLY A 72 -18.86 9.37 10.72
C GLY A 72 -19.91 9.21 9.61
N ILE A 73 -20.17 10.22 8.78
CA ILE A 73 -21.16 10.19 7.70
C ILE A 73 -20.77 9.12 6.66
N LEU A 74 -19.48 8.92 6.38
CA LEU A 74 -19.01 7.92 5.42
C LEU A 74 -19.64 6.53 5.68
N ARG A 75 -19.80 6.15 6.93
CA ARG A 75 -20.37 4.84 7.34
C ARG A 75 -21.90 4.76 7.23
N THR A 76 -22.57 5.88 7.03
CA THR A 76 -24.04 5.97 6.85
C THR A 76 -24.45 5.93 5.39
N LEU A 77 -23.50 6.08 4.47
CA LEU A 77 -23.77 6.06 3.03
C LEU A 77 -24.24 4.66 2.58
N THR A 78 -25.11 4.65 1.59
CA THR A 78 -25.57 3.41 0.92
C THR A 78 -24.44 2.78 0.10
N GLU A 79 -24.56 1.50 -0.23
CA GLU A 79 -23.60 0.80 -1.09
C GLU A 79 -23.41 1.51 -2.43
N THR A 80 -24.49 2.00 -3.02
CA THR A 80 -24.45 2.75 -4.29
C THR A 80 -23.67 4.06 -4.15
N GLU A 81 -23.87 4.82 -3.09
CA GLU A 81 -23.13 6.06 -2.84
C GLU A 81 -21.64 5.80 -2.60
N LEU A 82 -21.31 4.78 -1.81
CA LEU A 82 -19.92 4.37 -1.57
C LEU A 82 -19.23 3.89 -2.85
N PHE A 83 -19.93 3.09 -3.67
CA PHE A 83 -19.42 2.67 -4.97
C PHE A 83 -19.12 3.88 -5.88
N HIS A 84 -20.05 4.84 -5.97
CA HIS A 84 -19.84 6.04 -6.78
C HIS A 84 -18.69 6.90 -6.25
N LEU A 85 -18.60 7.07 -4.92
CA LEU A 85 -17.50 7.79 -4.28
C LEU A 85 -16.16 7.13 -4.60
N ASN A 86 -16.05 5.82 -4.44
CA ASN A 86 -14.85 5.04 -4.75
C ASN A 86 -14.47 5.19 -6.23
N LYS A 87 -15.46 5.05 -7.12
CA LYS A 87 -15.25 5.22 -8.56
C LYS A 87 -14.74 6.62 -8.92
N CYS A 88 -15.35 7.67 -8.38
CA CYS A 88 -14.93 9.05 -8.64
C CYS A 88 -13.47 9.30 -8.21
N LEU A 89 -13.06 8.73 -7.08
CA LEU A 89 -11.68 8.86 -6.60
C LEU A 89 -10.65 8.24 -7.54
N TYR A 90 -11.00 7.16 -8.22
CA TYR A 90 -10.06 6.41 -9.07
C TYR A 90 -10.28 6.64 -10.57
N GLU A 91 -11.38 7.29 -10.99
CA GLU A 91 -11.76 7.50 -12.39
C GLU A 91 -10.63 8.07 -13.25
N GLY A 92 -9.85 9.02 -12.74
CA GLY A 92 -8.77 9.68 -13.48
C GLY A 92 -7.59 8.77 -13.87
N ILE A 93 -7.50 7.57 -13.29
CA ILE A 93 -6.48 6.58 -13.62
C ILE A 93 -7.04 5.30 -14.21
N GLU A 94 -8.37 5.12 -14.25
CA GLU A 94 -8.99 3.95 -14.88
C GLU A 94 -8.61 3.83 -16.37
N LYS A 95 -8.60 2.58 -16.85
CA LYS A 95 -8.34 2.28 -18.25
C LYS A 95 -9.33 3.04 -19.17
N GLY A 96 -8.81 3.68 -20.21
CA GLY A 96 -9.57 4.52 -21.14
C GLY A 96 -9.62 6.01 -20.77
N ARG A 97 -9.50 6.36 -19.48
CA ARG A 97 -9.37 7.76 -19.05
C ARG A 97 -7.92 8.15 -18.78
N TYR A 98 -7.10 7.19 -18.41
CA TYR A 98 -5.68 7.40 -18.10
C TYR A 98 -4.89 7.98 -19.27
N GLU A 99 -5.23 7.63 -20.51
CA GLU A 99 -4.54 8.10 -21.71
C GLU A 99 -4.56 9.63 -21.86
N THR A 100 -5.56 10.29 -21.29
CA THR A 100 -5.72 11.75 -21.30
C THR A 100 -5.63 12.39 -19.92
N SER A 101 -5.20 11.62 -18.94
CA SER A 101 -4.98 12.09 -17.57
C SER A 101 -3.61 12.73 -17.43
N TYR A 102 -3.51 13.79 -16.63
CA TYR A 102 -2.23 14.38 -16.27
C TYR A 102 -1.39 13.51 -15.31
N THR A 103 -1.97 12.44 -14.75
CA THR A 103 -1.21 11.39 -14.08
C THR A 103 -0.50 10.46 -15.05
N ASN A 104 -0.79 10.53 -16.37
CA ASN A 104 -0.06 9.81 -17.38
C ASN A 104 1.17 10.64 -17.82
N PRO A 105 2.41 10.19 -17.52
CA PRO A 105 3.61 10.96 -17.83
C PRO A 105 3.72 11.32 -19.30
N ALA A 106 3.34 10.42 -20.21
CA ALA A 106 3.41 10.69 -21.66
C ALA A 106 2.42 11.77 -22.09
N TYR A 107 1.22 11.80 -21.50
CA TYR A 107 0.26 12.87 -21.75
C TYR A 107 0.75 14.19 -21.18
N ALA A 108 1.24 14.20 -19.94
CA ALA A 108 1.76 15.40 -19.29
C ALA A 108 2.98 15.98 -20.05
N VAL A 109 3.93 15.13 -20.44
CA VAL A 109 5.10 15.52 -21.25
C VAL A 109 4.71 16.12 -22.60
N LYS A 110 3.70 15.56 -23.26
CA LYS A 110 3.17 16.13 -24.52
C LYS A 110 2.62 17.54 -24.33
N ARG A 111 2.18 17.92 -23.13
CA ARG A 111 1.57 19.23 -22.83
C ARG A 111 2.57 20.24 -22.28
N PHE A 112 3.52 19.79 -21.47
CA PHE A 112 4.36 20.67 -20.64
C PHE A 112 5.87 20.53 -20.96
N GLY A 113 6.26 19.65 -21.89
CA GLY A 113 7.66 19.29 -22.09
C GLY A 113 8.16 18.24 -21.10
N GLN A 114 9.36 17.73 -21.36
CA GLN A 114 9.89 16.54 -20.67
C GLN A 114 9.94 16.71 -19.14
N GLU A 115 10.61 17.74 -18.66
CA GLU A 115 10.86 17.92 -17.22
C GLU A 115 9.59 18.32 -16.47
N THR A 116 8.95 19.41 -16.88
CA THR A 116 7.72 19.89 -16.24
C THR A 116 6.62 18.82 -16.27
N GLY A 117 6.47 18.13 -17.42
CA GLY A 117 5.45 17.09 -17.56
C GLY A 117 5.65 15.89 -16.62
N VAL A 118 6.90 15.43 -16.48
CA VAL A 118 7.24 14.35 -15.55
C VAL A 118 6.99 14.77 -14.12
N TYR A 119 7.44 15.97 -13.72
CA TYR A 119 7.30 16.44 -12.33
C TYR A 119 5.85 16.69 -11.93
N LEU A 120 5.06 17.32 -12.81
CA LEU A 120 3.63 17.54 -12.55
C LEU A 120 2.85 16.22 -12.52
N SER A 121 3.21 15.25 -13.37
CA SER A 121 2.61 13.92 -13.34
C SER A 121 2.92 13.20 -12.02
N ALA A 122 4.16 13.27 -11.54
CA ALA A 122 4.57 12.71 -10.25
C ALA A 122 3.88 13.39 -9.07
N LEU A 123 3.73 14.73 -9.08
CA LEU A 123 2.97 15.47 -8.07
C LEU A 123 1.51 15.00 -8.00
N TYR A 124 0.85 14.86 -9.15
CA TYR A 124 -0.53 14.39 -9.17
C TYR A 124 -0.65 12.94 -8.68
N ALA A 125 0.30 12.08 -9.04
CA ALA A 125 0.35 10.71 -8.52
C ALA A 125 0.56 10.70 -7.00
N GLU A 126 1.39 11.58 -6.47
CA GLU A 126 1.61 11.70 -5.02
C GLU A 126 0.38 12.26 -4.30
N LEU A 127 -0.31 13.25 -4.86
CA LEU A 127 -1.57 13.73 -4.33
C LEU A 127 -2.60 12.59 -4.23
N ARG A 128 -2.68 11.72 -5.26
CA ARG A 128 -3.57 10.56 -5.29
C ARG A 128 -3.18 9.48 -4.27
N SER A 129 -1.91 9.35 -3.92
CA SER A 129 -1.44 8.39 -2.91
C SER A 129 -2.03 8.68 -1.51
N ASN A 130 -2.63 9.86 -1.33
CA ASN A 130 -3.24 10.31 -0.08
C ASN A 130 -4.76 10.02 0.05
N ILE A 131 -5.37 9.27 -0.89
CA ILE A 131 -6.76 8.80 -0.74
C ILE A 131 -6.97 8.08 0.60
N PRO A 132 -6.13 7.09 0.97
CA PRO A 132 -6.26 6.43 2.27
C PRO A 132 -6.07 7.38 3.45
N SER A 133 -5.18 8.35 3.34
CA SER A 133 -4.93 9.33 4.42
C SER A 133 -6.18 10.16 4.74
N ALA A 134 -7.02 10.46 3.74
CA ALA A 134 -8.28 11.16 3.96
C ALA A 134 -9.29 10.31 4.76
N ILE A 135 -9.34 9.01 4.50
CA ILE A 135 -10.24 8.08 5.19
C ILE A 135 -9.74 7.71 6.59
N GLU A 136 -8.42 7.56 6.74
CA GLU A 136 -7.77 7.31 8.03
C GLU A 136 -7.61 8.57 8.89
N GLU A 137 -8.08 9.72 8.40
CA GLU A 137 -8.02 11.01 9.09
C GLU A 137 -6.59 11.46 9.42
N ARG A 138 -5.61 11.16 8.58
CA ARG A 138 -4.19 11.51 8.78
C ARG A 138 -3.91 12.93 8.27
N LEU A 139 -4.19 13.94 9.09
CA LEU A 139 -4.06 15.35 8.71
C LEU A 139 -2.64 15.77 8.35
N PHE A 140 -1.61 15.20 8.97
CA PHE A 140 -0.23 15.47 8.58
C PHE A 140 -0.04 15.25 7.07
N ASN A 141 -0.43 14.07 6.58
CA ASN A 141 -0.22 13.70 5.18
C ASN A 141 -0.99 14.61 4.22
N LEU A 142 -2.27 14.90 4.55
CA LEU A 142 -3.10 15.78 3.73
C LEU A 142 -2.59 17.22 3.73
N THR A 143 -2.22 17.74 4.90
CA THR A 143 -1.73 19.11 5.03
C THR A 143 -0.46 19.33 4.22
N THR A 144 0.53 18.45 4.42
CA THR A 144 1.84 18.63 3.79
C THR A 144 1.79 18.46 2.27
N ILE A 145 0.99 17.52 1.74
CA ILE A 145 0.83 17.39 0.29
C ILE A 145 0.03 18.54 -0.33
N PHE A 146 -0.92 19.13 0.41
CA PHE A 146 -1.66 20.31 -0.04
C PHE A 146 -0.76 21.54 -0.06
N GLU A 147 0.11 21.70 0.93
CA GLU A 147 1.12 22.76 0.96
C GLU A 147 2.11 22.62 -0.19
N LEU A 148 2.59 21.43 -0.48
CA LEU A 148 3.44 21.16 -1.65
C LEU A 148 2.73 21.52 -2.96
N PHE A 149 1.44 21.18 -3.08
CA PHE A 149 0.63 21.56 -4.25
C PHE A 149 0.55 23.08 -4.41
N ILE A 150 0.30 23.81 -3.32
CA ILE A 150 0.24 25.29 -3.31
C ILE A 150 1.59 25.90 -3.66
N GLU A 151 2.67 25.38 -3.09
CA GLU A 151 4.04 25.83 -3.38
C GLU A 151 4.34 25.69 -4.88
N ILE A 152 4.06 24.51 -5.47
CA ILE A 152 4.29 24.30 -6.91
C ILE A 152 3.38 25.17 -7.76
N TYR A 153 2.11 25.40 -7.37
CA TYR A 153 1.23 26.33 -8.08
C TYR A 153 1.82 27.74 -8.11
N ASN A 154 2.30 28.25 -6.97
CA ASN A 154 2.87 29.59 -6.86
C ASN A 154 4.12 29.79 -7.74
N LEU A 155 4.90 28.73 -8.02
CA LEU A 155 6.04 28.81 -8.96
C LEU A 155 5.62 29.27 -10.37
N PHE A 156 4.42 28.92 -10.80
CA PHE A 156 3.89 29.30 -12.11
C PHE A 156 3.33 30.74 -12.17
N GLU A 157 3.20 31.40 -11.02
CA GLU A 157 2.88 32.82 -10.94
C GLU A 157 4.16 33.69 -11.08
N GLU A 158 5.36 33.10 -10.97
CA GLU A 158 6.63 33.78 -11.11
C GLU A 158 7.04 33.96 -12.57
N PRO A 159 7.56 35.14 -12.97
CA PRO A 159 7.93 35.42 -14.37
C PRO A 159 9.10 34.59 -14.88
N ASP A 160 10.01 34.16 -13.99
CA ASP A 160 11.25 33.44 -14.31
C ASP A 160 11.20 31.95 -13.92
N PHE A 161 10.01 31.35 -14.00
CA PHE A 161 9.82 29.92 -13.68
C PHE A 161 10.78 29.00 -14.46
N LYS A 162 11.35 28.02 -13.74
CA LYS A 162 12.17 26.94 -14.27
C LYS A 162 11.73 25.59 -13.74
N PRO A 163 11.72 24.53 -14.59
CA PRO A 163 11.28 23.19 -14.17
C PRO A 163 12.03 22.64 -12.94
N GLU A 164 13.32 22.99 -12.77
CA GLU A 164 14.13 22.56 -11.64
C GLU A 164 13.58 23.04 -10.29
N GLN A 165 12.80 24.11 -10.25
CA GLN A 165 12.15 24.59 -9.04
C GLN A 165 11.08 23.59 -8.56
N ILE A 166 10.31 22.97 -9.49
CA ILE A 166 9.37 21.89 -9.12
C ILE A 166 10.13 20.69 -8.56
N LYS A 167 11.23 20.31 -9.24
CA LYS A 167 12.07 19.21 -8.76
C LYS A 167 12.61 19.47 -7.36
N SER A 168 13.05 20.71 -7.10
CA SER A 168 13.54 21.11 -5.77
C SER A 168 12.44 21.06 -4.72
N ALA A 169 11.23 21.55 -5.00
CA ALA A 169 10.10 21.47 -4.10
C ALA A 169 9.75 20.00 -3.77
N LEU A 170 9.69 19.12 -4.77
CA LEU A 170 9.50 17.68 -4.55
C LEU A 170 10.64 17.07 -3.72
N TYR A 171 11.90 17.41 -4.02
CA TYR A 171 13.06 16.90 -3.28
C TYR A 171 12.99 17.27 -1.79
N TYR A 172 12.81 18.56 -1.50
CA TYR A 172 12.80 19.05 -0.12
C TYR A 172 11.57 18.54 0.65
N TYR A 173 10.42 18.41 0.01
CA TYR A 173 9.25 17.79 0.63
C TYR A 173 9.57 16.39 1.19
N PHE A 174 10.15 15.50 0.38
CA PHE A 174 10.48 14.15 0.83
C PHE A 174 11.72 14.09 1.73
N PHE A 175 12.63 15.04 1.58
CA PHE A 175 13.84 15.13 2.41
C PHE A 175 13.50 15.63 3.81
N ASP A 176 12.77 16.73 3.91
CA ASP A 176 12.50 17.41 5.18
C ASP A 176 11.54 16.61 6.06
N TYR A 177 10.49 16.00 5.46
CA TYR A 177 9.54 15.18 6.19
C TYR A 177 9.95 13.71 6.37
N SER A 178 11.17 13.33 6.00
CA SER A 178 11.62 11.93 6.09
C SER A 178 11.64 11.39 7.51
N ASP A 179 11.95 12.19 8.51
CA ASP A 179 11.93 11.83 9.93
C ASP A 179 10.53 11.42 10.40
N ILE A 180 9.52 12.21 10.07
CA ILE A 180 8.12 11.96 10.45
C ILE A 180 7.57 10.77 9.68
N THR A 181 7.75 10.73 8.35
CA THR A 181 7.17 9.69 7.49
C THR A 181 7.77 8.31 7.73
N ILE A 182 9.09 8.22 7.95
CA ILE A 182 9.76 6.95 8.27
C ILE A 182 9.33 6.45 9.64
N LYS A 183 9.31 7.33 10.63
CA LYS A 183 8.87 6.96 11.99
C LYS A 183 7.41 6.51 11.99
N ALA A 184 6.53 7.22 11.29
CA ALA A 184 5.12 6.84 11.16
C ALA A 184 4.96 5.48 10.48
N GLY A 185 5.69 5.21 9.37
CA GLY A 185 5.65 3.93 8.69
C GLY A 185 6.14 2.75 9.53
N LEU A 186 7.18 2.94 10.34
CA LEU A 186 7.64 1.93 11.29
C LEU A 186 6.65 1.74 12.45
N ASN A 187 6.04 2.83 12.93
CA ASN A 187 5.00 2.75 13.94
C ASN A 187 3.77 1.98 13.43
N ASP A 188 3.31 2.25 12.21
CA ASP A 188 2.22 1.49 11.59
C ASP A 188 2.55 -0.01 11.46
N MET A 189 3.81 -0.36 11.26
CA MET A 189 4.28 -1.74 11.09
C MET A 189 4.49 -2.48 12.42
N LEU A 190 4.88 -1.80 13.49
CA LEU A 190 5.33 -2.43 14.74
C LEU A 190 4.39 -2.21 15.92
N ASN A 191 3.57 -1.17 15.88
CA ASN A 191 2.69 -0.81 17.00
C ASN A 191 1.28 -1.39 16.82
N PRO A 192 0.85 -2.32 17.68
CA PRO A 192 -0.49 -2.93 17.59
C PRO A 192 -1.62 -1.95 17.91
N GLU A 193 -1.33 -0.78 18.48
CA GLU A 193 -2.33 0.28 18.71
C GLU A 193 -2.68 1.02 17.41
N MET A 194 -1.85 0.91 16.36
CA MET A 194 -2.16 1.42 15.03
C MET A 194 -3.14 0.47 14.33
N SER A 195 -4.43 0.59 14.64
CA SER A 195 -5.42 -0.46 14.45
C SER A 195 -6.53 -0.16 13.44
N PHE A 196 -6.46 0.96 12.67
CA PHE A 196 -7.54 1.39 11.77
C PHE A 196 -8.13 0.24 10.92
N ILE A 197 -7.28 -0.51 10.21
CA ILE A 197 -7.71 -1.62 9.36
C ILE A 197 -8.26 -2.76 10.21
N LYS A 198 -7.56 -3.11 11.29
CA LYS A 198 -7.99 -4.17 12.24
C LYS A 198 -9.33 -3.83 12.88
N ASP A 199 -9.56 -2.58 13.22
CA ASP A 199 -10.81 -2.13 13.86
C ASP A 199 -12.00 -2.26 12.92
N ILE A 200 -11.86 -1.95 11.64
CA ILE A 200 -12.90 -2.22 10.64
C ILE A 200 -13.20 -3.72 10.60
N ILE A 201 -12.19 -4.57 10.48
CA ILE A 201 -12.36 -6.03 10.39
C ILE A 201 -13.08 -6.57 11.62
N MET A 202 -12.71 -6.12 12.82
CA MET A 202 -13.22 -6.67 14.07
C MET A 202 -14.61 -6.14 14.43
N ASN A 203 -14.93 -4.90 14.08
CA ASN A 203 -16.14 -4.21 14.56
C ASN A 203 -17.25 -4.10 13.50
N GLU A 204 -16.91 -4.15 12.20
CA GLU A 204 -17.95 -4.08 11.16
C GLU A 204 -18.62 -5.44 10.93
N ASN A 205 -19.86 -5.37 10.45
CA ASN A 205 -20.56 -6.56 9.93
C ASN A 205 -20.01 -6.89 8.54
N LEU A 206 -19.21 -7.95 8.44
CA LEU A 206 -18.58 -8.35 7.17
C LEU A 206 -19.57 -8.98 6.16
N GLU A 207 -20.83 -9.24 6.55
CA GLU A 207 -21.89 -9.63 5.62
C GLU A 207 -22.45 -8.42 4.83
N ASP A 208 -22.33 -7.22 5.40
CA ASP A 208 -22.64 -5.96 4.74
C ASP A 208 -21.43 -5.45 3.97
N LEU A 209 -21.40 -5.70 2.67
CA LEU A 209 -20.23 -5.43 1.84
C LEU A 209 -19.82 -3.95 1.72
N ARG A 210 -20.61 -3.03 2.29
CA ARG A 210 -20.22 -1.62 2.39
C ARG A 210 -18.87 -1.44 3.10
N TYR A 211 -18.50 -2.34 4.03
CA TYR A 211 -17.24 -2.28 4.73
C TYR A 211 -16.01 -2.26 3.81
N LEU A 212 -16.10 -2.87 2.61
CA LEU A 212 -15.00 -2.89 1.64
C LEU A 212 -14.54 -1.49 1.23
N TYR A 213 -15.46 -0.52 1.23
CA TYR A 213 -15.18 0.87 0.86
C TYR A 213 -14.60 1.71 2.02
N PHE A 214 -14.73 1.23 3.26
CA PHE A 214 -14.27 1.98 4.45
C PHE A 214 -12.74 1.98 4.58
N PHE A 215 -12.05 1.14 3.84
CA PHE A 215 -10.59 1.10 3.84
C PHE A 215 -9.95 2.17 2.96
N GLY A 216 -10.68 2.81 2.05
CA GLY A 216 -10.11 3.78 1.11
C GLY A 216 -9.28 3.18 -0.01
N GLU A 217 -9.46 1.89 -0.27
CA GLU A 217 -8.85 1.17 -1.40
C GLU A 217 -9.80 1.15 -2.60
N TYR A 218 -9.23 0.91 -3.78
CA TYR A 218 -10.04 0.65 -4.96
C TYR A 218 -10.68 -0.74 -4.87
N VAL A 219 -11.98 -0.78 -5.06
CA VAL A 219 -12.81 -2.00 -4.96
C VAL A 219 -13.33 -2.38 -6.33
N THR A 220 -13.13 -3.62 -6.72
CA THR A 220 -13.65 -4.20 -7.97
C THR A 220 -14.58 -5.37 -7.69
N GLU A 221 -15.16 -5.93 -8.76
CA GLU A 221 -15.93 -7.15 -8.67
C GLU A 221 -15.14 -8.34 -8.09
N ASN A 222 -13.81 -8.35 -8.19
CA ASN A 222 -12.99 -9.39 -7.58
C ASN A 222 -13.12 -9.40 -6.05
N GLU A 223 -12.89 -8.26 -5.41
CA GLU A 223 -12.92 -8.11 -3.95
C GLU A 223 -14.34 -8.38 -3.42
N ILE A 224 -15.36 -7.85 -4.11
CA ILE A 224 -16.77 -8.07 -3.80
C ILE A 224 -17.10 -9.57 -3.87
N ASN A 225 -16.70 -10.26 -4.94
CA ASN A 225 -17.02 -11.67 -5.14
C ASN A 225 -16.21 -12.59 -4.21
N ILE A 226 -14.96 -12.25 -3.85
CA ILE A 226 -14.21 -12.95 -2.81
C ILE A 226 -14.96 -12.84 -1.48
N ALA A 227 -15.34 -11.64 -1.06
CA ALA A 227 -16.05 -11.42 0.19
C ALA A 227 -17.40 -12.16 0.22
N LYS A 228 -18.18 -12.11 -0.86
CA LYS A 228 -19.43 -12.89 -1.00
C LYS A 228 -19.20 -14.39 -0.87
N TYR A 229 -18.19 -14.91 -1.56
CA TYR A 229 -17.86 -16.33 -1.50
C TYR A 229 -17.45 -16.75 -0.08
N LEU A 230 -16.58 -15.99 0.57
CA LEU A 230 -16.19 -16.28 1.94
C LEU A 230 -17.37 -16.20 2.90
N ASN A 231 -18.32 -15.28 2.68
CA ASN A 231 -19.57 -15.18 3.46
C ASN A 231 -20.50 -16.40 3.25
N SER A 232 -20.39 -17.13 2.17
CA SER A 232 -21.15 -18.37 1.95
C SER A 232 -20.56 -19.58 2.68
N LEU A 233 -19.30 -19.49 3.16
CA LEU A 233 -18.64 -20.60 3.87
C LEU A 233 -19.08 -20.66 5.34
N SER A 234 -19.12 -21.87 5.90
CA SER A 234 -19.35 -22.03 7.33
C SER A 234 -18.21 -21.44 8.16
N GLN A 235 -18.51 -21.03 9.41
CA GLN A 235 -17.51 -20.51 10.32
C GLN A 235 -16.40 -21.53 10.59
N ASP A 236 -16.73 -22.81 10.75
CA ASP A 236 -15.75 -23.89 10.96
C ASP A 236 -14.75 -23.99 9.79
N LYS A 237 -15.21 -23.79 8.55
CA LYS A 237 -14.33 -23.79 7.38
C LYS A 237 -13.41 -22.58 7.36
N ILE A 238 -13.94 -21.41 7.69
CA ILE A 238 -13.15 -20.17 7.84
C ILE A 238 -12.10 -20.33 8.95
N ASP A 239 -12.49 -20.86 10.10
CA ASP A 239 -11.59 -21.09 11.23
C ASP A 239 -10.50 -22.11 10.91
N SER A 240 -10.83 -23.13 10.13
CA SER A 240 -9.84 -24.12 9.66
C SER A 240 -8.81 -23.49 8.73
N ILE A 241 -9.24 -22.64 7.79
CA ILE A 241 -8.33 -21.90 6.89
C ILE A 241 -7.43 -20.98 7.72
N ALA A 242 -8.01 -20.18 8.61
CA ALA A 242 -7.26 -19.27 9.48
C ALA A 242 -6.25 -19.99 10.38
N ARG A 243 -6.61 -21.19 10.86
CA ARG A 243 -5.73 -22.00 11.72
C ARG A 243 -4.45 -22.43 11.01
N THR A 244 -4.53 -22.83 9.76
CA THR A 244 -3.32 -23.14 8.97
C THR A 244 -2.39 -21.95 8.89
N PHE A 245 -2.96 -20.80 8.63
CA PHE A 245 -2.27 -19.54 8.52
C PHE A 245 -1.61 -19.12 9.86
N THR A 246 -2.34 -19.19 10.97
CA THR A 246 -1.83 -18.79 12.30
C THR A 246 -0.82 -19.79 12.84
N GLN A 247 -1.10 -21.08 12.72
CA GLN A 247 -0.18 -22.13 13.21
C GLN A 247 1.12 -22.20 12.44
N GLY A 248 1.15 -21.74 11.17
CA GLY A 248 2.37 -21.67 10.38
C GLY A 248 3.48 -20.87 11.03
N ILE A 249 3.16 -19.72 11.64
CA ILE A 249 4.13 -18.93 12.41
C ILE A 249 4.68 -19.72 13.60
N ILE A 250 3.80 -20.29 14.41
CA ILE A 250 4.17 -21.03 15.64
C ILE A 250 5.01 -22.27 15.29
N LYS A 251 4.61 -22.97 14.22
CA LYS A 251 5.34 -24.15 13.75
C LYS A 251 6.75 -23.80 13.26
N GLY A 252 6.91 -22.68 12.57
CA GLY A 252 8.23 -22.19 12.16
C GLY A 252 9.16 -22.00 13.35
N TYR A 253 8.68 -21.39 14.43
CA TYR A 253 9.48 -21.26 15.66
C TYR A 253 9.91 -22.60 16.24
N LYS A 254 9.02 -23.61 16.24
CA LYS A 254 9.34 -24.94 16.72
C LYS A 254 10.36 -25.66 15.82
N VAL A 255 10.15 -25.62 14.51
CA VAL A 255 11.02 -26.34 13.54
C VAL A 255 12.44 -25.80 13.56
N TYR A 256 12.60 -24.47 13.66
CA TYR A 256 13.92 -23.83 13.71
C TYR A 256 14.47 -23.69 15.11
N ASN A 257 13.79 -24.24 16.14
CA ASN A 257 14.17 -24.14 17.55
C ASN A 257 14.44 -22.70 17.99
N MET A 258 13.61 -21.76 17.54
CA MET A 258 13.70 -20.35 17.89
C MET A 258 12.92 -20.04 19.17
N ASP A 259 13.42 -19.09 19.96
CA ASP A 259 12.72 -18.63 21.17
C ASP A 259 11.58 -17.66 20.80
N MET A 260 10.36 -18.03 21.20
CA MET A 260 9.15 -17.22 20.99
C MET A 260 8.74 -16.42 22.25
N SER A 261 9.41 -16.62 23.38
CA SER A 261 8.96 -16.09 24.68
C SER A 261 8.89 -14.58 24.75
N CYS A 262 9.73 -13.86 23.98
CA CYS A 262 9.73 -12.41 23.91
C CYS A 262 8.85 -11.84 22.78
N LYS A 263 8.23 -12.69 21.95
CA LYS A 263 7.44 -12.26 20.81
C LYS A 263 6.03 -11.91 21.22
N LYS A 264 5.55 -10.73 20.80
CA LYS A 264 4.23 -10.21 21.18
C LYS A 264 3.38 -9.78 19.98
N THR A 265 3.98 -9.48 18.83
CA THR A 265 3.27 -8.98 17.66
C THR A 265 3.53 -9.81 16.40
N VAL A 266 2.54 -9.85 15.53
CA VAL A 266 2.62 -10.48 14.20
C VAL A 266 2.02 -9.57 13.14
N ASN A 267 2.68 -9.39 11.99
CA ASN A 267 2.09 -8.62 10.90
C ASN A 267 1.23 -9.52 10.02
N ILE A 268 0.00 -9.06 9.76
CA ILE A 268 -0.86 -9.68 8.76
C ILE A 268 -0.85 -8.81 7.50
N ARG A 269 -0.54 -9.42 6.36
CA ARG A 269 -0.50 -8.78 5.04
C ARG A 269 -1.42 -9.55 4.09
N TYR A 270 -2.33 -8.84 3.44
CA TYR A 270 -3.30 -9.51 2.60
C TYR A 270 -3.97 -8.53 1.61
N PRO A 271 -4.50 -9.00 0.46
CA PRO A 271 -5.34 -8.21 -0.42
C PRO A 271 -6.77 -8.11 0.10
N LEU A 272 -7.44 -6.98 -0.18
CA LEU A 272 -8.84 -6.73 0.18
C LEU A 272 -9.77 -7.86 -0.28
N GLY A 273 -10.77 -8.18 0.53
CA GLY A 273 -11.79 -9.21 0.28
C GLY A 273 -11.64 -10.46 1.14
N PHE A 274 -10.49 -10.64 1.84
CA PHE A 274 -10.23 -11.80 2.71
C PHE A 274 -10.52 -11.54 4.19
N GLU A 275 -11.19 -10.43 4.54
CA GLU A 275 -11.38 -9.94 5.92
C GLU A 275 -12.01 -10.99 6.83
N ARG A 276 -12.87 -11.86 6.31
CA ARG A 276 -13.50 -12.90 7.11
C ARG A 276 -12.52 -13.96 7.63
N ILE A 277 -11.53 -14.32 6.80
CA ILE A 277 -10.41 -15.19 7.23
C ILE A 277 -9.53 -14.43 8.23
N ILE A 278 -9.24 -13.16 7.95
CA ILE A 278 -8.40 -12.33 8.81
C ILE A 278 -9.05 -12.11 10.17
N LYS A 279 -10.37 -11.90 10.25
CA LYS A 279 -11.11 -11.77 11.54
C LYS A 279 -10.90 -12.99 12.43
N SER A 280 -10.99 -14.20 11.85
CA SER A 280 -10.71 -15.44 12.57
C SER A 280 -9.23 -15.54 12.96
N ALA A 281 -8.31 -15.18 12.03
CA ALA A 281 -6.88 -15.23 12.30
C ALA A 281 -6.46 -14.27 13.42
N VAL A 282 -7.04 -13.06 13.48
CA VAL A 282 -6.80 -12.12 14.58
C VAL A 282 -7.13 -12.74 15.93
N SER A 283 -8.28 -13.39 16.05
CA SER A 283 -8.68 -14.08 17.30
C SER A 283 -7.70 -15.20 17.64
N GLN A 284 -7.33 -16.04 16.68
CA GLN A 284 -6.44 -17.17 16.90
C GLN A 284 -4.99 -16.75 17.24
N PHE A 285 -4.49 -15.65 16.68
CA PHE A 285 -3.19 -15.10 17.07
C PHE A 285 -3.21 -14.58 18.49
N ARG A 286 -4.28 -13.88 18.91
CA ARG A 286 -4.47 -13.41 20.29
C ARG A 286 -4.51 -14.58 21.27
N ASP A 287 -5.21 -15.66 20.94
CA ASP A 287 -5.24 -16.91 21.75
C ASP A 287 -3.84 -17.53 21.89
N SER A 288 -2.96 -17.26 20.94
CA SER A 288 -1.55 -17.71 20.95
C SER A 288 -0.59 -16.69 21.59
N GLY A 289 -1.09 -15.60 22.17
CA GLY A 289 -0.29 -14.56 22.82
C GLY A 289 0.35 -13.55 21.86
N LEU A 290 -0.06 -13.53 20.58
CA LEU A 290 0.44 -12.58 19.58
C LEU A 290 -0.67 -11.57 19.21
N GLU A 291 -0.40 -10.28 19.36
CA GLU A 291 -1.32 -9.24 18.89
C GLU A 291 -1.04 -8.91 17.41
N PRO A 292 -2.03 -9.05 16.52
CA PRO A 292 -1.88 -8.73 15.11
C PRO A 292 -1.75 -7.23 14.85
N VAL A 293 -0.83 -6.89 13.96
CA VAL A 293 -0.65 -5.57 13.36
C VAL A 293 -0.98 -5.68 11.87
N ILE A 294 -1.88 -4.83 11.37
CA ILE A 294 -2.28 -4.79 9.97
C ILE A 294 -2.02 -3.37 9.46
N TYR A 295 -0.95 -3.20 8.70
CA TYR A 295 -0.57 -1.92 8.14
C TYR A 295 -0.80 -1.89 6.63
N ARG A 296 -1.08 -0.71 6.11
CA ARG A 296 -1.32 -0.46 4.70
C ARG A 296 -0.04 -0.49 3.88
N ALA A 297 -0.09 -1.07 2.68
CA ALA A 297 0.98 -0.94 1.71
C ALA A 297 1.09 0.53 1.26
N SER A 298 2.28 1.12 1.43
CA SER A 298 2.51 2.51 1.02
C SER A 298 2.51 2.65 -0.50
N THR A 299 1.84 3.71 -0.98
CA THR A 299 1.80 4.12 -2.40
C THR A 299 2.56 5.43 -2.66
N ALA A 300 3.30 5.95 -1.69
CA ALA A 300 4.13 7.15 -1.84
C ALA A 300 5.30 6.92 -2.80
N ILE A 301 5.84 7.98 -3.39
CA ILE A 301 6.96 7.94 -4.35
C ILE A 301 8.17 7.16 -3.82
N THR A 302 8.45 7.24 -2.53
CA THR A 302 9.55 6.53 -1.87
C THR A 302 9.34 5.02 -1.76
N ALA A 303 8.10 4.55 -1.89
CA ALA A 303 7.69 3.15 -1.77
C ALA A 303 7.27 2.51 -3.10
N ARG A 304 6.84 3.29 -4.09
CA ARG A 304 6.39 2.80 -5.42
C ARG A 304 7.50 2.20 -6.30
N THR A 305 8.53 1.67 -5.72
CA THR A 305 9.69 1.11 -6.45
C THR A 305 9.47 -0.30 -6.97
N SER A 306 8.32 -0.89 -6.71
CA SER A 306 7.91 -2.22 -7.14
C SER A 306 6.39 -2.26 -7.34
N MET A 307 5.93 -3.10 -8.26
CA MET A 307 4.51 -3.41 -8.39
C MET A 307 4.00 -4.36 -7.29
N TYR A 308 4.91 -4.97 -6.54
CA TYR A 308 4.55 -5.81 -5.38
C TYR A 308 4.24 -4.93 -4.17
N LYS A 309 3.04 -5.05 -3.63
CA LYS A 309 2.54 -4.29 -2.49
C LYS A 309 2.80 -5.05 -1.19
N VAL A 310 3.49 -4.42 -0.25
CA VAL A 310 3.82 -5.02 1.06
C VAL A 310 2.90 -4.42 2.13
N GLY A 311 1.97 -5.21 2.62
CA GLY A 311 0.95 -4.77 3.57
C GLY A 311 -0.46 -5.12 3.13
N PHE A 312 -1.46 -4.54 3.77
CA PHE A 312 -2.84 -4.55 3.30
C PHE A 312 -2.98 -3.65 2.06
N HIS A 313 -3.71 -4.10 1.06
CA HIS A 313 -3.93 -3.33 -0.17
C HIS A 313 -5.21 -3.76 -0.89
N GLY A 314 -5.81 -2.83 -1.60
CA GLY A 314 -6.92 -3.08 -2.51
C GLY A 314 -6.47 -3.41 -3.94
N ALA A 315 -7.45 -3.49 -4.83
CA ALA A 315 -7.23 -3.70 -6.25
C ALA A 315 -6.37 -2.59 -6.87
N SER A 316 -5.75 -2.91 -7.99
CA SER A 316 -5.14 -1.91 -8.86
C SER A 316 -6.21 -1.33 -9.79
N ALA A 317 -6.46 -0.04 -9.72
CA ALA A 317 -7.36 0.63 -10.66
C ALA A 317 -6.78 0.62 -12.09
N ASN A 318 -5.44 0.65 -12.21
CA ASN A 318 -4.74 0.55 -13.48
C ASN A 318 -3.28 0.13 -13.28
N LYS A 319 -2.95 -1.11 -13.66
CA LYS A 319 -1.56 -1.62 -13.58
C LYS A 319 -0.58 -0.81 -14.44
N GLN A 320 -1.03 -0.18 -15.55
CA GLN A 320 -0.16 0.69 -16.35
C GLN A 320 0.20 1.99 -15.61
N TYR A 321 -0.74 2.57 -14.86
CA TYR A 321 -0.45 3.71 -13.99
C TYR A 321 0.60 3.35 -12.93
N GLU A 322 0.45 2.22 -12.25
CA GLU A 322 1.43 1.77 -11.25
C GLU A 322 2.81 1.52 -11.89
N TYR A 323 2.82 0.94 -13.08
CA TYR A 323 4.05 0.71 -13.85
C TYR A 323 4.75 2.01 -14.27
N ASP A 324 4.00 2.98 -14.75
CA ASP A 324 4.54 4.27 -15.19
C ASP A 324 5.20 5.05 -14.04
N HIS A 325 4.66 4.94 -12.83
CA HIS A 325 5.14 5.65 -11.65
C HIS A 325 6.13 4.88 -10.77
N ARG A 326 6.54 3.65 -11.16
CA ARG A 326 7.44 2.80 -10.37
C ARG A 326 8.85 3.39 -10.15
N ASN A 327 9.26 4.29 -11.03
CA ASN A 327 10.58 4.92 -11.00
C ASN A 327 10.53 6.41 -10.65
N ASP A 328 9.42 6.96 -10.18
CA ASP A 328 9.31 8.37 -9.82
C ASP A 328 10.35 8.81 -8.79
N LEU A 329 10.78 7.89 -7.92
CA LEU A 329 11.87 8.15 -6.98
C LEU A 329 13.16 8.63 -7.69
N ALA A 330 13.39 8.27 -8.96
CA ALA A 330 14.55 8.74 -9.72
C ALA A 330 14.57 10.26 -9.94
N ILE A 331 13.42 10.95 -9.78
CA ILE A 331 13.30 12.41 -9.89
C ILE A 331 14.09 13.07 -8.75
N ILE A 332 14.00 12.50 -7.54
CA ILE A 332 14.51 13.12 -6.31
C ILE A 332 15.69 12.35 -5.68
N PHE A 333 16.04 11.17 -6.19
CA PHE A 333 17.04 10.31 -5.57
C PHE A 333 18.47 10.77 -5.87
N ASP A 334 19.20 11.05 -4.83
CA ASP A 334 20.66 11.26 -4.84
C ASP A 334 21.31 10.69 -3.58
N LYS A 335 22.62 10.87 -3.43
CA LYS A 335 23.34 10.41 -2.24
C LYS A 335 22.89 11.12 -0.97
N GLY A 336 22.64 12.43 -1.01
CA GLY A 336 22.19 13.21 0.14
C GLY A 336 20.83 12.71 0.65
N PHE A 337 19.91 12.44 -0.28
CA PHE A 337 18.61 11.84 0.04
C PHE A 337 18.76 10.45 0.67
N ALA A 338 19.60 9.58 0.09
CA ALA A 338 19.86 8.25 0.62
C ALA A 338 20.44 8.29 2.05
N ASP A 339 21.47 9.13 2.28
CA ASP A 339 22.11 9.29 3.58
C ASP A 339 21.11 9.80 4.64
N ARG A 340 20.24 10.77 4.27
CA ARG A 340 19.16 11.28 5.16
C ARG A 340 18.19 10.16 5.52
N GLN A 341 17.70 9.41 4.53
CA GLN A 341 16.77 8.30 4.75
C GLN A 341 17.37 7.25 5.70
N LEU A 342 18.62 6.82 5.50
CA LEU A 342 19.30 5.85 6.35
C LEU A 342 19.46 6.35 7.80
N SER A 343 19.81 7.63 7.97
CA SER A 343 19.88 8.25 9.29
C SER A 343 18.54 8.19 10.01
N GLU A 344 17.46 8.57 9.33
CA GLU A 344 16.12 8.56 9.92
C GLU A 344 15.60 7.15 10.20
N TYR A 345 15.86 6.16 9.33
CA TYR A 345 15.56 4.77 9.63
C TYR A 345 16.28 4.29 10.90
N LYS A 346 17.55 4.65 11.07
CA LYS A 346 18.31 4.29 12.26
C LYS A 346 17.70 4.88 13.53
N LEU A 347 17.38 6.18 13.50
CA LEU A 347 16.76 6.88 14.65
C LEU A 347 15.37 6.30 14.99
N ALA A 348 14.56 6.03 13.96
CA ALA A 348 13.24 5.47 14.14
C ALA A 348 13.30 4.05 14.70
N TYR A 349 14.18 3.17 14.19
CA TYR A 349 14.37 1.83 14.74
C TYR A 349 14.92 1.88 16.17
N GLU A 350 15.88 2.76 16.48
CA GLU A 350 16.40 2.88 17.85
C GLU A 350 15.29 3.29 18.83
N SER A 351 14.38 4.18 18.41
CA SER A 351 13.23 4.58 19.23
C SER A 351 12.19 3.47 19.43
N MET A 352 12.19 2.44 18.58
CA MET A 352 11.24 1.33 18.55
C MET A 352 11.91 -0.04 18.72
N LYS A 353 13.12 -0.10 19.23
CA LYS A 353 13.90 -1.35 19.30
C LYS A 353 13.22 -2.47 20.06
N ASP A 354 12.49 -2.13 21.12
CA ASP A 354 11.77 -3.12 21.92
C ASP A 354 10.62 -3.73 21.09
N SER A 355 9.81 -2.90 20.44
CA SER A 355 8.73 -3.35 19.54
C SER A 355 9.27 -4.15 18.35
N ALA A 356 10.42 -3.76 17.81
CA ALA A 356 11.09 -4.52 16.75
C ALA A 356 11.57 -5.90 17.25
N GLY A 357 12.08 -5.99 18.47
CA GLY A 357 12.46 -7.25 19.11
C GLY A 357 11.27 -8.18 19.40
N GLU A 358 10.12 -7.58 19.71
CA GLU A 358 8.85 -8.29 20.00
C GLU A 358 8.14 -8.81 18.74
N PHE A 359 8.57 -8.42 17.56
CA PHE A 359 7.98 -8.83 16.29
C PHE A 359 8.26 -10.30 15.97
N ALA A 360 7.20 -11.11 15.82
CA ALA A 360 7.29 -12.54 15.54
C ALA A 360 7.48 -12.87 14.05
N GLY A 361 7.15 -11.95 13.17
CA GLY A 361 7.28 -12.12 11.73
C GLY A 361 5.97 -11.87 10.96
N PRO A 362 6.00 -12.00 9.64
CA PRO A 362 4.83 -11.74 8.80
C PRO A 362 4.02 -13.00 8.52
N ALA A 363 2.70 -12.84 8.49
CA ALA A 363 1.72 -13.81 8.03
C ALA A 363 1.02 -13.24 6.78
N LEU A 364 1.14 -13.91 5.64
CA LEU A 364 0.71 -13.40 4.34
C LEU A 364 -0.41 -14.23 3.73
N ILE A 365 -1.43 -13.54 3.19
CA ILE A 365 -2.32 -14.12 2.18
C ILE A 365 -1.94 -13.48 0.85
N GLU A 366 -1.60 -14.30 -0.12
CA GLU A 366 -1.36 -13.88 -1.49
C GLU A 366 -2.54 -14.28 -2.38
N SER A 367 -2.68 -13.62 -3.51
CA SER A 367 -3.67 -13.96 -4.53
C SER A 367 -3.02 -14.40 -5.83
N PHE A 368 -3.73 -15.25 -6.59
CA PHE A 368 -3.32 -15.66 -7.92
C PHE A 368 -4.53 -15.80 -8.87
N GLY A 369 -4.25 -15.85 -10.16
CA GLY A 369 -5.29 -15.99 -11.19
C GLY A 369 -5.86 -14.67 -11.68
N GLU A 370 -5.22 -13.55 -11.36
CA GLU A 370 -5.55 -12.24 -11.95
C GLU A 370 -5.28 -12.22 -13.45
N LYS A 371 -5.97 -11.32 -14.15
CA LYS A 371 -5.70 -11.08 -15.58
C LYS A 371 -4.26 -10.70 -15.81
N THR A 372 -3.65 -11.30 -16.82
CA THR A 372 -2.29 -10.98 -17.24
C THR A 372 -2.18 -9.51 -17.64
N PHE A 373 -1.06 -8.88 -17.27
CA PHE A 373 -0.73 -7.52 -17.62
C PHE A 373 0.61 -7.47 -18.34
N THR A 374 0.62 -6.86 -19.51
CA THR A 374 1.84 -6.56 -20.25
C THR A 374 2.03 -5.05 -20.23
N PRO A 375 3.09 -4.54 -19.57
CA PRO A 375 3.33 -3.11 -19.49
C PRO A 375 3.74 -2.53 -20.85
N VAL A 376 3.33 -1.29 -21.10
CA VAL A 376 3.79 -0.49 -22.22
C VAL A 376 4.88 0.45 -21.72
N GLU A 377 6.11 0.26 -22.21
CA GLU A 377 7.23 1.16 -21.91
C GLU A 377 7.00 2.52 -22.56
N LYS A 378 7.39 3.58 -21.83
CA LYS A 378 7.33 4.97 -22.31
C LYS A 378 8.70 5.61 -22.13
N ASP A 379 9.21 6.22 -23.19
CA ASP A 379 10.55 6.83 -23.19
C ASP A 379 10.70 8.01 -22.23
N CYS A 380 9.59 8.68 -21.93
CA CYS A 380 9.56 9.86 -21.08
C CYS A 380 9.67 9.55 -19.58
N LEU A 381 9.59 8.28 -19.16
CA LEU A 381 9.61 7.92 -17.72
C LEU A 381 10.94 8.26 -17.06
N PRO A 382 10.93 8.62 -15.77
CA PRO A 382 12.16 8.83 -15.00
C PRO A 382 13.08 7.61 -15.04
N LYS A 383 14.36 7.84 -15.24
CA LYS A 383 15.39 6.80 -15.28
C LYS A 383 16.52 7.14 -14.32
N TYR A 384 17.02 6.13 -13.63
CA TYR A 384 18.24 6.29 -12.85
C TYR A 384 19.45 6.34 -13.79
N SER A 385 20.36 7.30 -13.59
CA SER A 385 21.69 7.21 -14.18
C SER A 385 22.46 6.02 -13.60
N ASP A 386 23.49 5.53 -14.28
CA ASP A 386 24.33 4.43 -13.76
C ASP A 386 24.88 4.72 -12.36
N LYS A 387 25.23 5.97 -12.09
CA LYS A 387 25.66 6.43 -10.77
C LYS A 387 24.54 6.30 -9.74
N HIS A 388 23.34 6.81 -10.04
CA HIS A 388 22.21 6.74 -9.12
C HIS A 388 21.71 5.29 -8.94
N GLN A 389 21.80 4.45 -9.97
CA GLN A 389 21.47 3.03 -9.85
C GLN A 389 22.38 2.31 -8.84
N LYS A 390 23.70 2.55 -8.90
CA LYS A 390 24.66 2.00 -7.94
C LYS A 390 24.39 2.51 -6.52
N GLN A 391 24.09 3.78 -6.38
CA GLN A 391 23.75 4.38 -5.08
C GLN A 391 22.44 3.80 -4.53
N LEU A 392 21.41 3.58 -5.36
CA LEU A 392 20.17 2.96 -4.95
C LEU A 392 20.35 1.52 -4.46
N ILE A 393 21.20 0.75 -5.15
CA ILE A 393 21.54 -0.63 -4.73
C ILE A 393 22.24 -0.59 -3.37
N ALA A 394 23.24 0.29 -3.19
CA ALA A 394 23.94 0.47 -1.91
C ALA A 394 22.96 0.86 -0.80
N PHE A 395 22.11 1.87 -1.04
CA PHE A 395 21.07 2.31 -0.10
C PHE A 395 20.14 1.16 0.32
N ARG A 396 19.66 0.37 -0.64
CA ARG A 396 18.77 -0.79 -0.35
C ARG A 396 19.49 -1.84 0.48
N SER A 397 20.75 -2.12 0.18
CA SER A 397 21.58 -3.05 0.95
C SER A 397 21.80 -2.57 2.39
N GLU A 398 22.20 -1.31 2.57
CA GLU A 398 22.41 -0.72 3.89
C GLU A 398 21.12 -0.65 4.71
N LYS A 399 20.00 -0.26 4.09
CA LYS A 399 18.68 -0.31 4.72
C LYS A 399 18.30 -1.74 5.14
N GLY A 400 18.57 -2.74 4.30
CA GLY A 400 18.33 -4.15 4.62
C GLY A 400 19.18 -4.62 5.81
N MET A 401 20.46 -4.29 5.83
CA MET A 401 21.35 -4.59 6.98
C MET A 401 20.87 -3.89 8.25
N LEU A 402 20.50 -2.61 8.15
CA LEU A 402 19.95 -1.85 9.28
C LEU A 402 18.68 -2.52 9.82
N THR A 403 17.73 -2.88 8.95
CA THR A 403 16.52 -3.57 9.35
C THR A 403 16.84 -4.89 10.05
N ASN A 404 17.78 -5.68 9.52
CA ASN A 404 18.18 -6.97 10.10
C ASN A 404 18.87 -6.83 11.47
N ASN A 405 19.48 -5.69 11.78
CA ASN A 405 20.05 -5.44 13.11
C ASN A 405 18.97 -5.35 14.20
N TYR A 406 17.79 -4.84 13.88
CA TYR A 406 16.65 -4.71 14.82
C TYR A 406 15.65 -5.85 14.73
N ILE A 407 15.46 -6.41 13.54
CA ILE A 407 14.58 -7.51 13.23
C ILE A 407 15.40 -8.62 12.53
N PRO A 408 16.20 -9.39 13.28
CA PRO A 408 17.02 -10.45 12.69
C PRO A 408 16.14 -11.53 12.06
N GLN A 409 16.42 -11.88 10.81
CA GLN A 409 15.62 -12.84 10.06
C GLN A 409 15.68 -14.26 10.63
N ASP A 410 16.78 -14.61 11.31
CA ASP A 410 16.95 -15.88 12.03
C ASP A 410 16.20 -15.94 13.37
N LYS A 411 15.54 -14.86 13.78
CA LYS A 411 14.72 -14.75 15.00
C LYS A 411 13.24 -14.48 14.73
N ILE A 412 12.80 -14.56 13.50
CA ILE A 412 11.40 -14.43 13.11
C ILE A 412 10.96 -15.60 12.26
N SER A 413 9.68 -15.92 12.32
CA SER A 413 9.05 -16.91 11.45
C SER A 413 8.16 -16.22 10.43
N PHE A 414 7.72 -16.95 9.42
CA PHE A 414 6.73 -16.47 8.47
C PHE A 414 5.77 -17.57 8.06
N THR A 415 4.60 -17.17 7.56
CA THR A 415 3.66 -18.06 6.91
C THR A 415 3.09 -17.40 5.67
N ILE A 416 2.91 -18.17 4.61
CA ILE A 416 2.28 -17.70 3.38
C ILE A 416 1.25 -18.74 2.96
N ILE A 417 0.02 -18.28 2.72
CA ILE A 417 -1.00 -19.05 2.03
C ILE A 417 -1.48 -18.25 0.82
N ALA A 418 -1.93 -18.92 -0.22
CA ALA A 418 -2.37 -18.26 -1.44
C ALA A 418 -3.74 -18.77 -1.86
N PHE A 419 -4.57 -17.86 -2.41
CA PHE A 419 -5.90 -18.18 -2.91
C PHE A 419 -6.14 -17.60 -4.30
N PRO A 420 -6.97 -18.28 -5.13
CA PRO A 420 -7.36 -17.74 -6.41
C PRO A 420 -8.27 -16.52 -6.22
N VAL A 421 -8.27 -15.64 -7.23
CA VAL A 421 -9.25 -14.55 -7.35
C VAL A 421 -10.31 -14.90 -8.43
N PRO A 422 -11.51 -14.28 -8.37
CA PRO A 422 -12.58 -14.53 -9.35
C PRO A 422 -12.20 -14.33 -10.82
N ASP A 423 -11.23 -13.46 -11.10
CA ASP A 423 -10.68 -13.25 -12.45
C ASP A 423 -10.08 -14.53 -13.09
N ILE A 424 -9.78 -15.57 -12.28
CA ILE A 424 -9.35 -16.89 -12.80
C ILE A 424 -10.43 -17.57 -13.65
N GLY A 425 -11.68 -17.11 -13.54
CA GLY A 425 -12.80 -17.49 -14.37
C GLY A 425 -13.83 -18.39 -13.68
N LYS A 426 -14.72 -18.99 -14.48
CA LYS A 426 -15.91 -19.73 -14.01
C LYS A 426 -15.67 -20.89 -13.05
N ASN A 427 -14.43 -21.35 -12.90
CA ASN A 427 -14.08 -22.43 -11.99
C ASN A 427 -13.51 -21.90 -10.66
N PHE A 428 -13.63 -20.60 -10.38
CA PHE A 428 -13.08 -19.96 -9.20
C PHE A 428 -13.36 -20.74 -7.90
N GLU A 429 -14.61 -21.00 -7.58
CA GLU A 429 -15.00 -21.68 -6.34
C GLU A 429 -14.39 -23.07 -6.21
N LYS A 430 -14.41 -23.85 -7.31
CA LYS A 430 -13.78 -25.17 -7.33
C LYS A 430 -12.27 -25.09 -7.10
N ILE A 431 -11.60 -24.14 -7.75
CA ILE A 431 -10.15 -23.95 -7.58
C ILE A 431 -9.85 -23.49 -6.16
N PHE A 432 -10.69 -22.60 -5.60
CA PHE A 432 -10.58 -22.14 -4.21
C PHE A 432 -10.70 -23.33 -3.24
N GLU A 433 -11.67 -24.21 -3.43
CA GLU A 433 -11.84 -25.40 -2.59
C GLU A 433 -10.64 -26.35 -2.66
N GLU A 434 -10.10 -26.60 -3.84
CA GLU A 434 -8.90 -27.44 -3.98
C GLU A 434 -7.68 -26.77 -3.35
N THR A 435 -7.56 -25.44 -3.46
CA THR A 435 -6.52 -24.66 -2.80
C THR A 435 -6.64 -24.74 -1.27
N VAL A 436 -7.86 -24.66 -0.72
CA VAL A 436 -8.09 -24.86 0.72
C VAL A 436 -7.60 -26.25 1.15
N LYS A 437 -7.89 -27.32 0.39
CA LYS A 437 -7.43 -28.66 0.72
C LYS A 437 -5.89 -28.73 0.78
N VAL A 438 -5.19 -28.06 -0.15
CA VAL A 438 -3.74 -27.99 -0.17
C VAL A 438 -3.22 -27.19 1.04
N ASN A 439 -3.80 -26.03 1.32
CA ASN A 439 -3.38 -25.19 2.44
C ASN A 439 -3.69 -25.79 3.82
N THR A 440 -4.71 -26.66 3.95
CA THR A 440 -5.11 -27.30 5.21
C THR A 440 -4.59 -28.74 5.38
N LEU A 441 -3.59 -29.13 4.59
CA LEU A 441 -2.97 -30.44 4.71
C LEU A 441 -2.32 -30.63 6.09
N ASP A 442 -2.40 -31.84 6.58
CA ASP A 442 -1.70 -32.26 7.80
C ASP A 442 -0.18 -32.07 7.64
N SER A 443 0.30 -31.00 8.23
CA SER A 443 1.71 -30.58 8.08
C SER A 443 2.69 -31.63 8.59
N ASP A 444 2.36 -32.43 9.60
CA ASP A 444 3.25 -33.45 10.17
C ASP A 444 3.36 -34.66 9.21
N LYS A 445 2.26 -34.99 8.55
CA LYS A 445 2.26 -35.98 7.49
C LYS A 445 3.07 -35.49 6.28
N TYR A 446 2.92 -34.23 5.90
CA TYR A 446 3.65 -33.63 4.79
C TYR A 446 5.15 -33.54 5.06
N GLU A 447 5.56 -33.15 6.26
CA GLU A 447 6.96 -33.15 6.69
C GLU A 447 7.60 -34.51 6.56
N LYS A 448 6.91 -35.59 6.98
CA LYS A 448 7.39 -36.96 6.80
C LYS A 448 7.55 -37.35 5.32
N ILE A 449 6.65 -36.89 4.46
CA ILE A 449 6.75 -37.14 3.02
C ILE A 449 7.91 -36.35 2.43
N GLN A 450 8.03 -35.06 2.75
CA GLN A 450 9.13 -34.21 2.27
C GLN A 450 10.49 -34.72 2.73
N THR A 451 10.62 -35.12 4.00
CA THR A 451 11.87 -35.71 4.52
C THR A 451 12.28 -36.97 3.73
N LYS A 452 11.32 -37.79 3.33
CA LYS A 452 11.63 -38.96 2.48
C LYS A 452 12.10 -38.55 1.08
N ILE A 453 11.48 -37.53 0.49
CA ILE A 453 11.87 -37.00 -0.82
C ILE A 453 13.28 -36.39 -0.72
N ILE A 454 13.53 -35.54 0.28
CA ILE A 454 14.85 -34.95 0.53
C ILE A 454 15.90 -36.03 0.69
N SER A 455 15.64 -37.04 1.54
CA SER A 455 16.58 -38.17 1.73
C SER A 455 16.83 -39.02 0.48
N ALA A 456 15.92 -38.98 -0.49
CA ALA A 456 16.11 -39.60 -1.79
C ALA A 456 16.97 -38.71 -2.72
N LEU A 457 16.69 -37.39 -2.73
CA LEU A 457 17.44 -36.42 -3.52
C LEU A 457 18.90 -36.30 -3.06
N ASP A 458 19.12 -36.30 -1.74
CA ASP A 458 20.47 -36.28 -1.13
C ASP A 458 21.39 -37.41 -1.57
N LYS A 459 20.85 -38.44 -2.20
CA LYS A 459 21.62 -39.59 -2.73
C LYS A 459 21.94 -39.47 -4.22
N GLY A 460 21.40 -38.48 -4.88
CA GLY A 460 21.57 -38.24 -6.31
C GLY A 460 22.55 -37.11 -6.58
N ASP A 461 23.29 -37.22 -7.67
CA ASP A 461 24.20 -36.17 -8.15
C ASP A 461 23.47 -35.17 -9.03
N TYR A 462 22.32 -35.55 -9.59
CA TYR A 462 21.46 -34.68 -10.43
C TYR A 462 20.00 -35.17 -10.41
N VAL A 463 19.09 -34.30 -10.75
CA VAL A 463 17.66 -34.58 -10.83
C VAL A 463 17.13 -34.29 -12.24
N THR A 464 16.51 -35.30 -12.84
CA THR A 464 15.83 -35.13 -14.13
C THR A 464 14.33 -35.01 -13.92
N VAL A 465 13.77 -33.89 -14.39
CA VAL A 465 12.31 -33.61 -14.36
C VAL A 465 11.74 -33.77 -15.78
N THR A 466 10.85 -34.74 -15.95
CA THR A 466 10.22 -34.99 -17.25
C THR A 466 8.70 -34.72 -17.16
N GLY A 467 8.14 -34.07 -18.18
CA GLY A 467 6.73 -33.80 -18.32
C GLY A 467 6.16 -34.32 -19.62
N ARG A 468 4.90 -33.99 -19.93
CA ARG A 468 4.28 -34.36 -21.21
C ARG A 468 4.90 -33.60 -22.37
N GLY A 469 5.06 -34.26 -23.53
CA GLY A 469 5.71 -33.69 -24.70
C GLY A 469 7.22 -33.58 -24.54
N ASN A 470 7.79 -32.46 -24.97
CA ASN A 470 9.24 -32.20 -24.88
C ASN A 470 9.64 -31.48 -23.57
N ASN A 471 8.83 -31.59 -22.52
CA ASN A 471 9.10 -30.94 -21.26
C ASN A 471 10.11 -31.75 -20.46
N HIS A 472 11.37 -31.31 -20.46
CA HIS A 472 12.48 -31.97 -19.84
C HIS A 472 13.45 -30.93 -19.25
N THR A 473 13.88 -31.14 -18.03
CA THR A 473 14.83 -30.26 -17.32
C THR A 473 15.74 -31.14 -16.44
N ASP A 474 17.04 -30.99 -16.54
CA ASP A 474 18.04 -31.53 -15.61
C ASP A 474 18.46 -30.40 -14.65
N ILE A 475 18.53 -30.71 -13.36
CA ILE A 475 18.92 -29.80 -12.28
C ILE A 475 20.08 -30.41 -11.51
#